data_9e4cd833902eaa91d58be70b4434744b
#
_entry.id   9e4cd833902eaa91d58be70b4434744b
#
_cell.length_a   1.000
_cell.length_b   1.000
_cell.length_c   1.000
_cell.angle_alpha   90.00
_cell.angle_beta   90.00
_cell.angle_gamma   90.00
#
_symmetry.space_group_name_H-M   'P 1'
#
loop_
_entity.id
_entity.type
_entity.pdbx_description
1 polymer ?
#
loop_
_entity_poly.entity_id
_entity_poly.type
_entity_poly.pdbx_seq_one_letter_code
_entity_poly.pdbx_strand_id
1 'polypeptide(L)'
;MLTDYHMHFEFGSYDEDYVNPFFEQAKKMGLSEIGITEHTHGFKEFKNLYYEELILDNSETGNFQKKWLEQKTKFVHTLDEYRDFINNLKAKGYSVKFGIEVCNFKNQEKVKEILSKYEFDYLIASIHFIKGWGFDFSALKHKFV
;
A
#
# COMPACT_ATOMS: atom_id res chain seq x y z
N MET A 1 23.72 10.84 -3.95
CA MET A 1 23.00 9.63 -3.48
C MET A 1 21.74 9.49 -4.34
N LEU A 2 21.54 8.35 -4.99
CA LEU A 2 20.34 8.08 -5.77
C LEU A 2 19.46 7.11 -4.97
N THR A 3 18.17 7.41 -4.83
CA THR A 3 17.20 6.65 -4.02
C THR A 3 15.89 6.51 -4.78
N ASP A 4 15.13 5.45 -4.49
CA ASP A 4 13.75 5.29 -4.92
C ASP A 4 12.90 4.97 -3.68
N TYR A 5 11.93 5.82 -3.36
CA TYR A 5 11.08 5.70 -2.17
C TYR A 5 9.61 5.40 -2.52
N HIS A 6 9.34 4.88 -3.72
CA HIS A 6 7.99 4.51 -4.10
C HIS A 6 7.95 3.12 -4.77
N MET A 7 8.10 2.09 -3.94
CA MET A 7 8.09 0.69 -4.38
C MET A 7 7.11 -0.14 -3.55
N HIS A 8 6.55 -1.18 -4.16
CA HIS A 8 5.55 -2.05 -3.56
C HIS A 8 5.98 -3.52 -3.65
N PHE A 9 5.85 -4.25 -2.54
CA PHE A 9 6.08 -5.70 -2.45
C PHE A 9 4.79 -6.50 -2.24
N GLU A 10 3.65 -5.83 -2.13
CA GLU A 10 2.34 -6.37 -1.74
C GLU A 10 1.78 -7.46 -2.66
N PHE A 11 2.35 -7.64 -3.85
CA PHE A 11 1.95 -8.68 -4.79
C PHE A 11 2.69 -10.01 -4.58
N GLY A 12 3.62 -10.07 -3.66
CA GLY A 12 4.40 -11.26 -3.32
C GLY A 12 4.38 -11.55 -1.82
N SER A 13 5.23 -12.48 -1.42
CA SER A 13 5.43 -12.84 -0.03
C SER A 13 6.43 -11.91 0.64
N TYR A 14 6.26 -11.70 1.97
CA TYR A 14 7.25 -10.98 2.77
C TYR A 14 8.40 -11.92 3.15
N ASP A 15 9.15 -12.36 2.12
CA ASP A 15 10.36 -13.17 2.26
C ASP A 15 11.51 -12.66 1.39
N GLU A 16 12.72 -13.12 1.70
CA GLU A 16 13.92 -12.65 1.02
C GLU A 16 14.00 -13.12 -0.44
N ASP A 17 13.51 -14.31 -0.74
CA ASP A 17 13.56 -14.86 -2.10
C ASP A 17 12.76 -13.99 -3.07
N TYR A 18 11.61 -13.46 -2.60
CA TYR A 18 10.81 -12.54 -3.38
C TYR A 18 11.44 -11.15 -3.52
N VAL A 19 12.04 -10.59 -2.45
CA VAL A 19 12.52 -9.20 -2.47
C VAL A 19 13.95 -9.04 -2.97
N ASN A 20 14.79 -10.07 -2.89
CA ASN A 20 16.18 -10.00 -3.36
C ASN A 20 16.34 -9.48 -4.79
N PRO A 21 15.52 -9.89 -5.79
CA PRO A 21 15.63 -9.35 -7.15
C PRO A 21 15.45 -7.83 -7.22
N PHE A 22 14.63 -7.24 -6.35
CA PHE A 22 14.42 -5.78 -6.30
C PHE A 22 15.68 -5.08 -5.80
N PHE A 23 16.31 -5.58 -4.74
CA PHE A 23 17.56 -5.03 -4.21
C PHE A 23 18.73 -5.20 -5.20
N GLU A 24 18.83 -6.34 -5.87
CA GLU A 24 19.82 -6.54 -6.93
C GLU A 24 19.62 -5.57 -8.10
N GLN A 25 18.37 -5.34 -8.50
CA GLN A 25 18.07 -4.37 -9.56
C GLN A 25 18.38 -2.94 -9.10
N ALA A 26 18.01 -2.57 -7.88
CA ALA A 26 18.32 -1.27 -7.29
C ALA A 26 19.84 -1.01 -7.31
N LYS A 27 20.64 -1.99 -6.90
CA LYS A 27 22.11 -1.93 -6.94
C LYS A 27 22.63 -1.74 -8.37
N LYS A 28 22.11 -2.49 -9.35
CA LYS A 28 22.49 -2.34 -10.77
C LYS A 28 22.17 -0.95 -11.31
N MET A 29 21.09 -0.33 -10.83
CA MET A 29 20.68 1.04 -11.20
C MET A 29 21.45 2.13 -10.43
N GLY A 30 22.34 1.76 -9.51
CA GLY A 30 23.11 2.69 -8.69
C GLY A 30 22.31 3.32 -7.55
N LEU A 31 21.18 2.73 -7.17
CA LEU A 31 20.44 3.17 -5.99
C LEU A 31 21.19 2.76 -4.72
N SER A 32 21.35 3.69 -3.82
CA SER A 32 22.00 3.47 -2.52
C SER A 32 21.01 3.05 -1.43
N GLU A 33 19.75 3.34 -1.61
CA GLU A 33 18.66 3.01 -0.68
C GLU A 33 17.33 2.95 -1.44
N ILE A 34 16.44 2.06 -1.02
CA ILE A 34 15.05 2.02 -1.50
C ILE A 34 14.07 2.18 -0.35
N GLY A 35 12.90 2.71 -0.63
CA GLY A 35 11.80 2.78 0.32
C GLY A 35 10.61 1.95 -0.15
N ILE A 36 10.01 1.21 0.77
CA ILE A 36 8.82 0.42 0.48
C ILE A 36 7.61 1.20 0.97
N THR A 37 6.60 1.31 0.11
CA THR A 37 5.37 2.08 0.35
C THR A 37 4.15 1.26 0.00
N GLU A 38 3.94 0.18 0.74
CA GLU A 38 2.77 -0.67 0.52
C GLU A 38 1.48 0.15 0.55
N HIS A 39 0.53 -0.17 -0.35
CA HIS A 39 -0.79 0.44 -0.31
C HIS A 39 -1.58 0.01 0.92
N THR A 40 -2.37 0.91 1.48
CA THR A 40 -3.23 0.61 2.64
C THR A 40 -4.22 -0.54 2.41
N HIS A 41 -4.59 -0.83 1.15
CA HIS A 41 -5.46 -1.97 0.84
C HIS A 41 -4.82 -3.35 1.04
N GLY A 42 -3.51 -3.43 1.27
CA GLY A 42 -2.82 -4.66 1.66
C GLY A 42 -3.08 -5.07 3.11
N PHE A 43 -3.50 -4.13 3.97
CA PHE A 43 -3.53 -4.30 5.41
C PHE A 43 -4.93 -4.42 6.00
N LYS A 44 -5.10 -5.38 6.92
CA LYS A 44 -6.36 -5.67 7.63
C LYS A 44 -6.87 -4.47 8.41
N GLU A 45 -5.98 -3.65 8.97
CA GLU A 45 -6.29 -2.47 9.79
C GLU A 45 -7.08 -1.40 9.01
N PHE A 46 -6.90 -1.33 7.71
CA PHE A 46 -7.59 -0.35 6.85
C PHE A 46 -8.89 -0.87 6.22
N LYS A 47 -9.21 -2.16 6.37
CA LYS A 47 -10.35 -2.78 5.69
C LYS A 47 -11.65 -1.98 5.85
N ASN A 48 -12.01 -1.63 7.07
CA ASN A 48 -13.26 -0.91 7.34
C ASN A 48 -13.28 0.48 6.68
N LEU A 49 -12.13 1.17 6.62
CA LEU A 49 -12.03 2.48 5.96
C LEU A 49 -12.35 2.40 4.46
N TYR A 50 -11.93 1.34 3.78
CA TYR A 50 -12.30 1.10 2.38
C TYR A 50 -13.79 0.88 2.21
N TYR A 51 -14.42 0.09 3.10
CA TYR A 51 -15.85 -0.16 3.05
C TYR A 51 -16.69 1.08 3.38
N GLU A 52 -16.18 2.00 4.21
CA GLU A 52 -16.81 3.30 4.51
C GLU A 52 -16.62 4.32 3.39
N GLU A 53 -15.50 4.25 2.65
CA GLU A 53 -15.14 5.24 1.62
C GLU A 53 -15.81 4.97 0.29
N LEU A 54 -15.85 3.70 -0.16
CA LEU A 54 -16.24 3.33 -1.51
C LEU A 54 -17.75 3.19 -1.66
N ILE A 55 -18.26 3.54 -2.83
CA ILE A 55 -19.64 3.23 -3.23
C ILE A 55 -19.74 1.71 -3.44
N LEU A 56 -20.57 1.06 -2.65
CA LEU A 56 -20.79 -0.39 -2.65
C LEU A 56 -22.27 -0.78 -2.87
N ASP A 57 -22.96 0.02 -3.65
CA ASP A 57 -24.35 -0.24 -4.05
C ASP A 57 -24.46 -1.28 -5.18
N ASN A 58 -25.65 -1.44 -5.76
CA ASN A 58 -25.88 -2.36 -6.86
C ASN A 58 -25.65 -1.75 -8.25
N SER A 59 -25.07 -0.55 -8.32
CA SER A 59 -24.64 0.05 -9.58
C SER A 59 -23.47 -0.75 -10.19
N GLU A 60 -23.15 -0.49 -11.46
CA GLU A 60 -21.99 -1.06 -12.13
C GLU A 60 -20.69 -0.76 -11.34
N THR A 61 -20.52 0.50 -10.90
CA THR A 61 -19.37 0.93 -10.09
C THR A 61 -19.34 0.21 -8.75
N GLY A 62 -20.47 0.17 -8.03
CA GLY A 62 -20.56 -0.48 -6.72
C GLY A 62 -20.26 -1.97 -6.81
N ASN A 63 -20.79 -2.67 -7.81
CA ASN A 63 -20.52 -4.09 -8.04
C ASN A 63 -19.04 -4.36 -8.41
N PHE A 64 -18.43 -3.47 -9.21
CA PHE A 64 -17.01 -3.57 -9.53
C PHE A 64 -16.15 -3.38 -8.27
N GLN A 65 -16.43 -2.35 -7.46
CA GLN A 65 -15.67 -2.04 -6.25
C GLN A 65 -15.80 -3.13 -5.18
N LYS A 66 -16.98 -3.75 -5.03
CA LYS A 66 -17.16 -4.93 -4.17
C LYS A 66 -16.22 -6.06 -4.58
N LYS A 67 -16.21 -6.43 -5.87
CA LYS A 67 -15.33 -7.48 -6.40
C LYS A 67 -13.84 -7.15 -6.22
N TRP A 68 -13.47 -5.87 -6.35
CA TRP A 68 -12.10 -5.43 -6.13
C TRP A 68 -11.69 -5.60 -4.66
N LEU A 69 -12.57 -5.26 -3.69
CA LEU A 69 -12.31 -5.45 -2.27
C LEU A 69 -12.24 -6.94 -1.85
N GLU A 70 -12.90 -7.83 -2.58
CA GLU A 70 -12.95 -9.27 -2.32
C GLU A 70 -11.76 -10.03 -2.94
N GLN A 71 -10.87 -9.37 -3.66
CA GLN A 71 -9.69 -10.00 -4.24
C GLN A 71 -8.78 -10.58 -3.15
N LYS A 72 -8.18 -11.73 -3.42
CA LYS A 72 -7.30 -12.45 -2.49
C LYS A 72 -6.06 -11.66 -2.05
N THR A 73 -5.69 -10.63 -2.81
CA THR A 73 -4.56 -9.74 -2.52
C THR A 73 -4.91 -8.59 -1.57
N LYS A 74 -6.21 -8.42 -1.23
CA LYS A 74 -6.65 -7.33 -0.37
C LYS A 74 -6.71 -7.76 1.10
N PHE A 75 -6.22 -6.87 1.96
CA PHE A 75 -6.27 -7.04 3.42
C PHE A 75 -5.64 -8.36 3.91
N VAL A 76 -4.56 -8.79 3.26
CA VAL A 76 -3.87 -10.06 3.52
C VAL A 76 -2.98 -9.95 4.75
N HIS A 77 -2.22 -8.86 4.84
CA HIS A 77 -1.22 -8.64 5.88
C HIS A 77 -1.75 -7.79 7.04
N THR A 78 -0.98 -7.75 8.12
CA THR A 78 -1.10 -6.73 9.15
C THR A 78 0.07 -5.74 9.06
N LEU A 79 -0.09 -4.55 9.62
CA LEU A 79 1.00 -3.59 9.72
C LEU A 79 2.13 -4.11 10.62
N ASP A 80 1.82 -4.96 11.60
CA ASP A 80 2.84 -5.63 12.44
C ASP A 80 3.71 -6.57 11.60
N GLU A 81 3.11 -7.43 10.77
CA GLU A 81 3.86 -8.32 9.85
C GLU A 81 4.76 -7.53 8.91
N TYR A 82 4.26 -6.43 8.36
CA TYR A 82 5.02 -5.56 7.46
C TYR A 82 6.18 -4.87 8.17
N ARG A 83 5.94 -4.25 9.35
CA ARG A 83 6.98 -3.65 10.18
C ARG A 83 8.08 -4.66 10.51
N ASP A 84 7.71 -5.85 10.96
CA ASP A 84 8.65 -6.88 11.39
C ASP A 84 9.48 -7.39 10.20
N PHE A 85 8.87 -7.51 9.02
CA PHE A 85 9.57 -7.85 7.79
C PHE A 85 10.62 -6.78 7.43
N ILE A 86 10.25 -5.49 7.40
CA ILE A 86 11.20 -4.41 7.10
C ILE A 86 12.33 -4.34 8.13
N ASN A 87 12.01 -4.50 9.42
CA ASN A 87 13.02 -4.53 10.48
C ASN A 87 14.00 -5.71 10.32
N ASN A 88 13.51 -6.88 9.90
CA ASN A 88 14.36 -8.02 9.60
C ASN A 88 15.31 -7.73 8.42
N LEU A 89 14.83 -7.11 7.35
CA LEU A 89 15.67 -6.67 6.24
C LEU A 89 16.75 -5.68 6.70
N LYS A 90 16.38 -4.67 7.49
CA LYS A 90 17.34 -3.70 8.07
C LYS A 90 18.41 -4.41 8.91
N ALA A 91 18.00 -5.35 9.76
CA ALA A 91 18.93 -6.13 10.61
C ALA A 91 19.91 -6.99 9.80
N LYS A 92 19.54 -7.42 8.60
CA LYS A 92 20.40 -8.15 7.66
C LYS A 92 21.26 -7.26 6.78
N GLY A 93 21.19 -5.94 6.95
CA GLY A 93 22.03 -4.97 6.26
C GLY A 93 21.46 -4.45 4.95
N TYR A 94 20.17 -4.72 4.64
CA TYR A 94 19.53 -4.09 3.48
C TYR A 94 19.30 -2.59 3.73
N SER A 95 19.64 -1.76 2.75
CA SER A 95 19.38 -0.32 2.80
C SER A 95 17.94 -0.03 2.38
N VAL A 96 17.02 -0.10 3.33
CA VAL A 96 15.58 0.01 3.10
C VAL A 96 14.92 0.94 4.10
N LYS A 97 13.93 1.72 3.63
CA LYS A 97 13.07 2.58 4.45
C LYS A 97 11.67 1.97 4.60
N PHE A 98 11.11 2.13 5.79
CA PHE A 98 9.76 1.72 6.15
C PHE A 98 8.79 2.85 5.85
N GLY A 99 8.10 2.77 4.73
CA GLY A 99 7.09 3.74 4.32
C GLY A 99 5.70 3.10 4.20
N ILE A 100 4.71 3.91 3.92
CA ILE A 100 3.35 3.48 3.56
C ILE A 100 2.70 4.51 2.65
N GLU A 101 1.97 4.06 1.65
CA GLU A 101 1.14 4.89 0.78
C GLU A 101 -0.29 4.92 1.30
N VAL A 102 -0.68 6.08 1.82
CA VAL A 102 -1.96 6.29 2.50
C VAL A 102 -2.97 6.93 1.56
N CYS A 103 -4.09 6.25 1.35
CA CYS A 103 -5.20 6.77 0.55
C CYS A 103 -5.94 7.92 1.26
N ASN A 104 -6.64 8.73 0.47
CA ASN A 104 -7.43 9.88 0.92
C ASN A 104 -8.78 9.49 1.54
N PHE A 105 -8.76 8.76 2.65
CA PHE A 105 -9.97 8.39 3.38
C PHE A 105 -10.65 9.61 4.02
N LYS A 106 -12.00 9.60 4.10
CA LYS A 106 -12.77 10.62 4.81
C LYS A 106 -12.51 10.60 6.32
N ASN A 107 -12.40 9.40 6.90
CA ASN A 107 -12.19 9.22 8.34
C ASN A 107 -10.71 9.38 8.72
N GLN A 108 -10.24 10.63 8.72
CA GLN A 108 -8.84 10.97 9.02
C GLN A 108 -8.43 10.66 10.46
N GLU A 109 -9.35 10.72 11.41
CA GLU A 109 -9.05 10.39 12.82
C GLU A 109 -8.71 8.91 12.96
N LYS A 110 -9.45 8.03 12.26
CA LYS A 110 -9.15 6.59 12.26
C LYS A 110 -7.82 6.28 11.57
N VAL A 111 -7.51 6.98 10.48
CA VAL A 111 -6.20 6.88 9.81
C VAL A 111 -5.07 7.26 10.78
N LYS A 112 -5.18 8.38 11.47
CA LYS A 112 -4.19 8.81 12.46
C LYS A 112 -4.04 7.81 13.60
N GLU A 113 -5.15 7.28 14.12
CA GLU A 113 -5.13 6.26 15.18
C GLU A 113 -4.33 5.02 14.75
N ILE A 114 -4.54 4.54 13.52
CA ILE A 114 -3.82 3.38 12.99
C ILE A 114 -2.34 3.70 12.84
N LEU A 115 -2.01 4.79 12.11
CA LEU A 115 -0.64 5.14 11.78
C LEU A 115 0.21 5.50 13.01
N SER A 116 -0.38 6.11 14.05
CA SER A 116 0.32 6.54 15.26
C SER A 116 0.91 5.38 16.09
N LYS A 117 0.53 4.15 15.80
CA LYS A 117 1.06 2.94 16.46
C LYS A 117 2.41 2.49 15.88
N TYR A 118 2.85 3.10 14.79
CA TYR A 118 4.04 2.68 14.04
C TYR A 118 4.97 3.87 13.78
N GLU A 119 6.27 3.62 13.84
CA GLU A 119 7.31 4.60 13.53
C GLU A 119 7.74 4.43 12.07
N PHE A 120 6.93 4.93 11.13
CA PHE A 120 7.29 4.96 9.71
C PHE A 120 8.44 5.94 9.48
N ASP A 121 9.39 5.57 8.61
CA ASP A 121 10.45 6.49 8.18
C ASP A 121 9.86 7.65 7.35
N TYR A 122 8.78 7.39 6.59
CA TYR A 122 8.05 8.40 5.79
C TYR A 122 6.66 7.89 5.38
N LEU A 123 5.81 8.81 4.95
CA LEU A 123 4.48 8.52 4.43
C LEU A 123 4.32 9.17 3.05
N ILE A 124 3.66 8.47 2.13
CA ILE A 124 3.17 9.03 0.87
C ILE A 124 1.66 9.18 0.98
N ALA A 125 1.14 10.38 0.74
CA ALA A 125 -0.29 10.61 0.63
C ALA A 125 -0.70 10.46 -0.84
N SER A 126 -1.73 9.66 -1.10
CA SER A 126 -2.26 9.42 -2.44
C SER A 126 -3.76 9.71 -2.51
N ILE A 127 -4.21 10.11 -3.69
CA ILE A 127 -5.62 10.30 -3.98
C ILE A 127 -6.04 9.16 -4.92
N HIS A 128 -6.72 8.15 -4.37
CA HIS A 128 -7.25 7.02 -5.14
C HIS A 128 -8.77 7.05 -5.27
N PHE A 129 -9.44 7.92 -4.50
CA PHE A 129 -10.90 8.01 -4.49
C PHE A 129 -11.38 9.43 -4.73
N ILE A 130 -12.39 9.56 -5.57
CA ILE A 130 -13.13 10.82 -5.78
C ILE A 130 -14.62 10.52 -5.54
N LYS A 131 -15.20 11.12 -4.49
CA LYS A 131 -16.61 10.93 -4.11
C LYS A 131 -17.01 9.45 -3.98
N GLY A 132 -16.12 8.62 -3.40
CA GLY A 132 -16.36 7.19 -3.20
C GLY A 132 -16.11 6.31 -4.43
N TRP A 133 -15.53 6.86 -5.49
CA TRP A 133 -15.14 6.12 -6.69
C TRP A 133 -13.61 5.98 -6.75
N GLY A 134 -13.13 4.75 -6.93
CA GLY A 134 -11.72 4.49 -7.25
C GLY A 134 -11.43 4.87 -8.70
N PHE A 135 -10.93 6.07 -8.92
CA PHE A 135 -10.77 6.64 -10.27
C PHE A 135 -9.60 6.03 -11.05
N ASP A 136 -8.63 5.47 -10.37
CA ASP A 136 -7.46 4.81 -10.98
C ASP A 136 -7.72 3.33 -11.32
N PHE A 137 -8.86 2.79 -10.92
CA PHE A 137 -9.26 1.44 -11.32
C PHE A 137 -9.48 1.40 -12.84
N SER A 138 -8.68 0.60 -13.55
CA SER A 138 -8.65 0.56 -15.01
C SER A 138 -10.03 0.35 -15.66
N ALA A 139 -10.89 -0.46 -15.04
CA ALA A 139 -12.26 -0.72 -15.52
C ALA A 139 -13.21 0.49 -15.35
N LEU A 140 -12.86 1.48 -14.52
CA LEU A 140 -13.68 2.66 -14.26
C LEU A 140 -13.13 3.94 -14.88
N LYS A 141 -11.96 3.90 -15.52
CA LYS A 141 -11.31 5.09 -16.12
C LYS A 141 -12.21 5.85 -17.09
N HIS A 142 -13.04 5.15 -17.87
CA HIS A 142 -13.98 5.77 -18.81
C HIS A 142 -15.03 6.69 -18.18
N LYS A 143 -15.22 6.58 -16.84
CA LYS A 143 -16.17 7.43 -16.08
C LYS A 143 -15.63 8.84 -15.80
N PHE A 144 -14.33 9.08 -16.04
CA PHE A 144 -13.62 10.32 -15.72
C PHE A 144 -13.05 11.03 -16.97
N VAL A 145 -13.34 10.51 -18.15
CA VAL A 145 -12.90 11.08 -19.44
C VAL A 145 -14.04 11.80 -20.12
#